data_51e8f6d8568240653360fde78e4eff92
#
_entry.id   51e8f6d8568240653360fde78e4eff92
#
_cell.length_a   1.000
_cell.length_b   1.000
_cell.length_c   1.000
_cell.angle_alpha   90.00
_cell.angle_beta   90.00
_cell.angle_gamma   90.00
#
_symmetry.space_group_name_H-M   'P 1'
#
loop_
_entity.id
_entity.type
_entity.pdbx_description
1 polymer ?
#
loop_
_entity_poly.entity_id
_entity_poly.type
_entity_poly.pdbx_seq_one_letter_code
_entity_poly.pdbx_strand_id
1 'polypeptide(L)'
;MYYSSGNYEAFARPKKPEGIDKKSAYIVGSGLAALTAACYLVRDAQMKGERVHILEKGNLAGGACDGYKFENLGYVMRGGREMDNHFEVMWDTFRDVPSIETPGVSVLDEYYW
;
A
#
# COMPACT_ATOMS: atom_id res chain seq x y z
N MET A 1 0.22 -1.64 23.16
CA MET A 1 -1.18 -2.17 23.25
C MET A 1 -1.70 -2.29 21.82
N TYR A 2 -2.13 -3.47 21.45
CA TYR A 2 -2.65 -3.74 20.10
C TYR A 2 -4.15 -3.41 20.07
N TYR A 3 -4.56 -2.61 19.10
CA TYR A 3 -5.96 -2.31 18.86
C TYR A 3 -6.37 -2.87 17.50
N SER A 4 -7.27 -3.83 17.51
CA SER A 4 -7.92 -4.34 16.32
C SER A 4 -9.25 -3.61 16.11
N SER A 5 -9.63 -3.39 14.85
CA SER A 5 -11.00 -2.96 14.51
C SER A 5 -12.06 -4.01 14.88
N GLY A 6 -11.65 -5.17 15.37
CA GLY A 6 -12.53 -6.28 15.73
C GLY A 6 -12.97 -7.14 14.55
N ASN A 7 -12.59 -6.81 13.33
CA ASN A 7 -12.98 -7.60 12.15
C ASN A 7 -11.77 -8.32 11.51
N TYR A 8 -11.09 -9.12 12.32
CA TYR A 8 -9.94 -9.91 11.87
C TYR A 8 -10.30 -10.88 10.73
N GLU A 9 -11.51 -11.44 10.74
CA GLU A 9 -11.96 -12.36 9.69
C GLU A 9 -12.01 -11.69 8.31
N ALA A 10 -12.44 -10.44 8.24
CA ALA A 10 -12.44 -9.69 6.99
C ALA A 10 -11.04 -9.42 6.46
N PHE A 11 -10.05 -9.27 7.36
CA PHE A 11 -8.65 -9.12 6.99
C PHE A 11 -8.02 -10.46 6.58
N ALA A 12 -8.22 -11.51 7.36
CA ALA A 12 -7.59 -12.81 7.15
C ALA A 12 -8.20 -13.61 5.98
N ARG A 13 -9.50 -13.41 5.74
CA ARG A 13 -10.27 -14.12 4.70
C ARG A 13 -11.21 -13.17 3.98
N PRO A 14 -10.69 -12.22 3.22
CA PRO A 14 -11.50 -11.23 2.55
C PRO A 14 -12.46 -11.90 1.55
N LYS A 15 -13.68 -11.38 1.50
CA LYS A 15 -14.69 -11.83 0.55
C LYS A 15 -15.06 -10.70 -0.38
N LYS A 16 -15.26 -11.01 -1.64
CA LYS A 16 -15.73 -10.03 -2.63
C LYS A 16 -17.08 -9.45 -2.18
N PRO A 17 -17.18 -8.12 -1.96
CA PRO A 17 -18.45 -7.50 -1.56
C PRO A 17 -19.47 -7.56 -2.70
N GLU A 18 -20.75 -7.69 -2.34
CA GLU A 18 -21.83 -7.65 -3.31
C GLU A 18 -21.88 -6.29 -4.03
N GLY A 19 -22.07 -6.34 -5.33
CA GLY A 19 -22.20 -5.14 -6.17
C GLY A 19 -20.92 -4.36 -6.38
N ILE A 20 -19.75 -4.87 -5.98
CA ILE A 20 -18.46 -4.17 -6.13
C ILE A 20 -18.17 -3.83 -7.60
N ASP A 21 -18.58 -4.66 -8.53
CA ASP A 21 -18.36 -4.46 -9.97
C ASP A 21 -19.11 -3.25 -10.54
N LYS A 22 -20.10 -2.73 -9.81
CA LYS A 22 -20.88 -1.54 -10.17
C LYS A 22 -20.41 -0.28 -9.47
N LYS A 23 -19.42 -0.39 -8.56
CA LYS A 23 -18.92 0.73 -7.75
C LYS A 23 -17.60 1.23 -8.32
N SER A 24 -17.29 2.48 -8.04
CA SER A 24 -15.97 3.09 -8.26
C SER A 24 -15.48 3.69 -6.95
N ALA A 25 -14.17 3.67 -6.74
CA ALA A 25 -13.53 4.27 -5.59
C ALA A 25 -12.74 5.51 -6.05
N TYR A 26 -12.89 6.60 -5.30
CA TYR A 26 -12.11 7.82 -5.48
C TYR A 26 -11.35 8.10 -4.19
N ILE A 27 -10.04 8.06 -4.27
CA ILE A 27 -9.12 8.22 -3.14
C ILE A 27 -8.41 9.55 -3.32
N VAL A 28 -8.54 10.46 -2.36
CA VAL A 28 -7.91 11.78 -2.41
C VAL A 28 -6.55 11.73 -1.73
N GLY A 29 -5.51 12.04 -2.48
CA GLY A 29 -4.11 11.90 -2.08
C GLY A 29 -3.52 10.53 -2.40
N SER A 30 -2.21 10.44 -2.40
CA SER A 30 -1.46 9.21 -2.69
C SER A 30 -0.45 8.86 -1.58
N GLY A 31 -0.78 9.19 -0.34
CA GLY A 31 0.02 8.75 0.81
C GLY A 31 -0.08 7.24 1.04
N LEU A 32 0.70 6.71 1.98
CA LEU A 32 0.79 5.28 2.26
C LEU A 32 -0.59 4.64 2.51
N ALA A 33 -1.43 5.28 3.32
CA ALA A 33 -2.78 4.79 3.61
C ALA A 33 -3.66 4.74 2.35
N ALA A 34 -3.56 5.72 1.47
CA ALA A 34 -4.31 5.77 0.22
C ALA A 34 -3.88 4.66 -0.74
N LEU A 35 -2.58 4.46 -0.89
CA LEU A 35 -2.03 3.39 -1.73
C LEU A 35 -2.38 2.00 -1.19
N THR A 36 -2.29 1.80 0.13
CA THR A 36 -2.70 0.57 0.79
C THR A 36 -4.19 0.29 0.60
N ALA A 37 -5.05 1.32 0.74
CA ALA A 37 -6.48 1.18 0.48
C ALA A 37 -6.77 0.76 -0.97
N ALA A 38 -6.05 1.33 -1.95
CA ALA A 38 -6.18 0.94 -3.34
C ALA A 38 -5.77 -0.52 -3.57
N CYS A 39 -4.66 -0.96 -2.96
CA CYS A 39 -4.23 -2.35 -3.01
C CYS A 39 -5.32 -3.29 -2.48
N TYR A 40 -5.90 -3.01 -1.33
CA TYR A 40 -6.95 -3.84 -0.75
C TYR A 40 -8.25 -3.83 -1.55
N LEU A 41 -8.61 -2.71 -2.16
CA LEU A 41 -9.77 -2.65 -3.05
C LEU A 41 -9.61 -3.58 -4.25
N VAL A 42 -8.41 -3.65 -4.82
CA VAL A 42 -8.14 -4.52 -5.98
C VAL A 42 -7.94 -5.97 -5.55
N ARG A 43 -7.07 -6.22 -4.56
CA ARG A 43 -6.70 -7.56 -4.14
C ARG A 43 -7.83 -8.27 -3.40
N ASP A 44 -8.40 -7.64 -2.38
CA ASP A 44 -9.31 -8.29 -1.44
C ASP A 44 -10.78 -8.07 -1.82
N ALA A 45 -11.16 -6.85 -2.14
CA ALA A 45 -12.51 -6.56 -2.61
C ALA A 45 -12.74 -6.95 -4.08
N GLN A 46 -11.69 -7.29 -4.81
CA GLN A 46 -11.74 -7.66 -6.22
C GLN A 46 -12.39 -6.58 -7.10
N MET A 47 -12.22 -5.32 -6.72
CA MET A 47 -12.63 -4.19 -7.56
C MET A 47 -11.70 -4.11 -8.77
N LYS A 48 -12.26 -3.87 -9.94
CA LYS A 48 -11.43 -3.67 -11.14
C LYS A 48 -10.57 -2.43 -11.01
N GLY A 49 -9.28 -2.52 -11.35
CA GLY A 49 -8.32 -1.42 -11.22
C GLY A 49 -8.76 -0.15 -11.97
N GLU A 50 -9.43 -0.30 -13.12
CA GLU A 50 -10.01 0.81 -13.89
C GLU A 50 -11.08 1.61 -13.15
N ARG A 51 -11.60 1.08 -12.03
CA ARG A 51 -12.60 1.71 -11.17
C ARG A 51 -12.02 2.29 -9.87
N VAL A 52 -10.71 2.17 -9.67
CA VAL A 52 -10.00 2.76 -8.53
C VAL A 52 -9.24 3.98 -9.02
N HIS A 53 -9.65 5.17 -8.56
CA HIS A 53 -9.08 6.45 -8.99
C HIS A 53 -8.37 7.10 -7.81
N ILE A 54 -7.06 7.30 -7.93
CA ILE A 54 -6.25 8.02 -6.95
C ILE A 54 -6.01 9.43 -7.48
N LEU A 55 -6.46 10.43 -6.73
CA LEU A 55 -6.38 11.85 -7.09
C LEU A 55 -5.24 12.48 -6.30
N GLU A 56 -4.10 12.67 -6.95
CA GLU A 56 -2.92 13.29 -6.36
C GLU A 56 -2.69 14.69 -6.96
N LYS A 57 -2.46 15.67 -6.11
CA LYS A 57 -2.16 17.05 -6.51
C LYS A 57 -0.70 17.24 -6.92
N GLY A 58 0.19 16.49 -6.30
CA GLY A 58 1.64 16.57 -6.53
C GLY A 58 2.07 15.72 -7.72
N ASN A 59 3.34 15.87 -8.09
CA ASN A 59 3.95 15.12 -9.19
C ASN A 59 4.55 13.79 -8.74
N LEU A 60 4.56 13.52 -7.43
CA LEU A 60 5.15 12.34 -6.82
C LEU A 60 4.13 11.70 -5.87
N ALA A 61 3.89 10.41 -6.04
CA ALA A 61 3.09 9.62 -5.12
C ALA A 61 3.89 9.30 -3.85
N GLY A 62 3.16 8.97 -2.76
CA GLY A 62 3.77 8.54 -1.49
C GLY A 62 3.47 9.47 -0.33
N GLY A 63 3.04 10.70 -0.57
CA GLY A 63 2.76 11.68 0.48
C GLY A 63 3.98 11.96 1.35
N ALA A 64 3.86 11.85 2.68
CA ALA A 64 4.99 11.99 3.60
C ALA A 64 6.02 10.85 3.49
N CYS A 65 5.64 9.77 2.84
CA CYS A 65 6.51 8.60 2.58
C CYS A 65 7.12 8.61 1.18
N ASP A 66 7.10 9.74 0.49
CA ASP A 66 7.75 9.89 -0.81
C ASP A 66 9.27 9.77 -0.74
N GLY A 67 9.88 9.55 -1.87
CA GLY A 67 11.32 9.51 -2.02
C GLY A 67 11.73 9.86 -3.45
N TYR A 68 12.95 10.33 -3.61
CA TYR A 68 13.52 10.66 -4.91
C TYR A 68 14.77 9.83 -5.16
N LYS A 69 14.93 9.37 -6.39
CA LYS A 69 16.17 8.80 -6.86
C LYS A 69 16.98 9.89 -7.58
N PHE A 70 18.18 10.16 -7.08
CA PHE A 70 19.15 11.04 -7.73
C PHE A 70 20.22 10.19 -8.41
N GLU A 71 20.59 10.54 -9.63
CA GLU A 71 21.50 9.75 -10.46
C GLU A 71 22.85 9.44 -9.78
N ASN A 72 23.39 10.43 -9.02
CA ASN A 72 24.70 10.32 -8.39
C ASN A 72 24.66 10.15 -6.85
N LEU A 73 23.47 10.17 -6.23
CA LEU A 73 23.32 10.17 -4.77
C LEU A 73 22.47 9.00 -4.27
N GLY A 74 21.90 8.21 -5.18
CA GLY A 74 20.96 7.16 -4.80
C GLY A 74 19.61 7.71 -4.38
N TYR A 75 18.98 7.05 -3.41
CA TYR A 75 17.64 7.43 -2.93
C TYR A 75 17.74 8.45 -1.78
N VAL A 76 16.91 9.47 -1.87
CA VAL A 76 16.74 10.47 -0.81
C VAL A 76 15.29 10.46 -0.34
N MET A 77 15.07 10.42 0.96
CA MET A 77 13.75 10.43 1.58
C MET A 77 13.71 11.45 2.72
N ARG A 78 12.51 11.86 3.09
CA ARG A 78 12.27 12.77 4.20
C ARG A 78 12.27 12.02 5.52
N GLY A 79 13.17 12.39 6.42
CA GLY A 79 13.26 11.87 7.78
C GLY A 79 13.54 10.38 7.91
N GLY A 80 13.56 9.89 9.11
CA GLY A 80 13.68 8.47 9.42
C GLY A 80 12.38 7.70 9.12
N ARG A 81 12.52 6.42 8.84
CA ARG A 81 11.42 5.51 8.56
C ARG A 81 11.48 4.36 9.55
N GLU A 82 11.15 4.69 10.80
CA GLU A 82 11.06 3.67 11.83
C GLU A 82 9.84 2.79 11.61
N MET A 83 10.00 1.49 11.82
CA MET A 83 8.96 0.49 11.63
C MET A 83 8.86 -0.39 12.86
N ASP A 84 7.65 -0.88 13.12
CA ASP A 84 7.34 -1.74 14.25
C ASP A 84 6.78 -3.08 13.76
N ASN A 85 7.06 -4.15 14.49
CA ASN A 85 6.56 -5.50 14.18
C ASN A 85 5.02 -5.58 14.18
N HIS A 86 4.35 -4.62 14.80
CA HIS A 86 2.89 -4.55 14.88
C HIS A 86 2.24 -3.71 13.77
N PHE A 87 2.99 -3.29 12.76
CA PHE A 87 2.44 -2.64 11.57
C PHE A 87 1.90 -3.66 10.57
N GLU A 88 1.00 -4.53 11.00
CA GLU A 88 0.55 -5.70 10.26
C GLU A 88 -0.05 -5.38 8.90
N VAL A 89 -0.83 -4.29 8.80
CA VAL A 89 -1.41 -3.83 7.53
C VAL A 89 -0.33 -3.41 6.54
N MET A 90 0.72 -2.76 7.04
CA MET A 90 1.85 -2.36 6.21
C MET A 90 2.65 -3.59 5.73
N TRP A 91 2.96 -4.50 6.62
CA TRP A 91 3.67 -5.74 6.28
C TRP A 91 2.86 -6.61 5.31
N ASP A 92 1.56 -6.70 5.52
CA ASP A 92 0.67 -7.40 4.59
C ASP A 92 0.66 -6.76 3.20
N THR A 93 0.66 -5.42 3.13
CA THR A 93 0.78 -4.69 1.86
C THR A 93 2.14 -4.92 1.19
N PHE A 94 3.23 -4.85 1.94
CA PHE A 94 4.59 -4.99 1.41
C PHE A 94 4.88 -6.36 0.83
N ARG A 95 4.14 -7.38 1.24
CA ARG A 95 4.22 -8.72 0.64
C ARG A 95 3.84 -8.73 -0.84
N ASP A 96 2.95 -7.85 -1.25
CA ASP A 96 2.44 -7.79 -2.63
C ASP A 96 3.12 -6.70 -3.48
N VAL A 97 3.91 -5.82 -2.86
CA VAL A 97 4.65 -4.78 -3.58
C VAL A 97 5.97 -5.36 -4.09
N PRO A 98 6.20 -5.40 -5.41
CA PRO A 98 7.45 -5.91 -5.95
C PRO A 98 8.62 -4.96 -5.62
N SER A 99 9.78 -5.53 -5.32
CA SER A 99 11.01 -4.77 -5.22
C SER A 99 11.38 -4.14 -6.57
N ILE A 100 11.86 -2.91 -6.54
CA ILE A 100 12.41 -2.24 -7.73
C ILE A 100 13.92 -2.52 -7.91
N GLU A 101 14.60 -2.99 -6.89
CA GLU A 101 16.02 -3.31 -6.91
C GLU A 101 16.28 -4.79 -7.21
N THR A 102 15.46 -5.68 -6.65
CA THR A 102 15.67 -7.13 -6.76
C THR A 102 14.47 -7.77 -7.49
N PRO A 103 14.64 -8.17 -8.76
CA PRO A 103 13.57 -8.82 -9.51
C PRO A 103 13.08 -10.13 -8.84
N GLY A 104 11.76 -10.29 -8.75
CA GLY A 104 11.14 -11.53 -8.27
C GLY A 104 10.95 -11.65 -6.76
N VAL A 105 11.36 -10.64 -5.99
CA VAL A 105 11.10 -10.57 -4.55
C VAL A 105 10.17 -9.40 -4.22
N SER A 106 9.50 -9.47 -3.07
CA SER A 106 8.68 -8.38 -2.56
C SER A 106 9.49 -7.40 -1.70
N VAL A 107 8.94 -6.22 -1.48
CA VAL A 107 9.50 -5.27 -0.51
C VAL A 107 9.59 -5.90 0.89
N LEU A 108 8.62 -6.74 1.27
CA LEU A 108 8.67 -7.45 2.55
C LEU A 108 9.87 -8.37 2.63
N ASP A 109 10.18 -9.11 1.57
CA ASP A 109 11.34 -10.02 1.54
C ASP A 109 12.64 -9.25 1.77
N GLU A 110 12.78 -8.05 1.21
CA GLU A 110 13.96 -7.21 1.41
C GLU A 110 14.11 -6.69 2.84
N TYR A 111 13.02 -6.55 3.60
CA TYR A 111 13.08 -6.12 5.00
C TYR A 111 13.56 -7.22 5.96
N TYR A 112 13.50 -8.47 5.57
CA TYR A 112 13.84 -9.63 6.43
C TYR A 112 15.19 -10.26 6.12
N TRP A 113 16.01 -9.62 5.33
CA TRP A 113 17.38 -10.06 5.01
C TRP A 113 18.45 -9.30 5.80
#